data_87671970dd7222420f0825d77454fa92
#
_entry.id   87671970dd7222420f0825d77454fa92
#
_cell.length_a   1.000
_cell.length_b   1.000
_cell.length_c   1.000
_cell.angle_alpha   90.00
_cell.angle_beta   90.00
_cell.angle_gamma   90.00
#
_symmetry.space_group_name_H-M   'P 1'
#
loop_
_entity.id
_entity.type
_entity.pdbx_description
1 polymer ?
#
loop_
_entity_poly.entity_id
_entity_poly.type
_entity_poly.pdbx_seq_one_letter_code
_entity_poly.pdbx_strand_id
1 'polypeptide(L)'
;MSESYSGGTPSVGNKSYYGGSIPFIRSAEINSESTELFLTEEGLTNSSARMVSKGDILYALYGATSGETGRSRINGAINQAILAILPHDGYDSEFLMQWLRKSKQNITDIYLQGGQGNLSGAIVKALEVNFPSLAEQRQIGNYFQSIDKLITLHQRKCEQTKKLKKYMLQKMFPQNGAKVPEIRFYGFTYDWEQRKLGDLVNRITRKNQDLVSELPLTISAQYGLIDQNKFFDKRVASKDVSSYYLIENGEFAYNKSTSTDAPWGAIKRLDRYENGVLSTLYIVFGIKENNLVDSDFLVSYYSTNLWHKGIHEIAAEGARNHGLLNIAPANFFETELMIPQDIEEQKKIGKYFDSLDHLITLHQRKCDELKKMKKYMLQNMFI
;
A
#
# COMPACT_ATOMS: atom_id res chain seq x y z
N MET A 1 28.88 14.69 24.49
CA MET A 1 28.32 14.29 23.18
C MET A 1 27.01 15.01 22.88
N SER A 2 26.00 14.95 23.75
CA SER A 2 24.67 15.57 23.52
C SER A 2 24.03 16.02 24.83
N GLU A 3 23.26 17.09 24.80
CA GLU A 3 22.22 17.34 25.79
C GLU A 3 21.02 16.42 25.49
N SER A 4 20.35 15.95 26.55
CA SER A 4 19.14 15.15 26.36
C SER A 4 18.19 15.26 27.54
N TYR A 5 16.89 15.32 27.24
CA TYR A 5 15.84 15.45 28.24
C TYR A 5 14.55 14.75 27.78
N SER A 6 13.79 14.27 28.75
CA SER A 6 12.43 13.84 28.51
C SER A 6 11.44 14.93 28.91
N GLY A 7 10.25 14.88 28.32
CA GLY A 7 9.15 15.71 28.73
C GLY A 7 8.31 15.11 29.86
N GLY A 8 7.08 15.54 29.96
CA GLY A 8 6.07 15.04 30.88
C GLY A 8 4.67 15.23 30.34
N THR A 9 3.70 14.60 30.98
CA THR A 9 2.31 14.71 30.58
C THR A 9 1.56 15.59 31.58
N PRO A 10 0.88 16.64 31.16
CA PRO A 10 0.00 17.41 32.04
C PRO A 10 -1.09 16.54 32.62
N SER A 11 -1.64 16.90 33.78
CA SER A 11 -2.72 16.15 34.42
C SER A 11 -3.90 15.96 33.46
N VAL A 12 -4.19 14.71 33.10
CA VAL A 12 -5.28 14.35 32.15
C VAL A 12 -6.65 14.76 32.70
N GLY A 13 -6.81 14.84 34.03
CA GLY A 13 -8.06 15.28 34.68
C GLY A 13 -8.33 16.77 34.53
N ASN A 14 -7.33 17.58 34.21
CA ASN A 14 -7.51 19.02 34.03
C ASN A 14 -7.69 19.38 32.55
N LYS A 15 -8.95 19.56 32.16
CA LYS A 15 -9.31 19.88 30.78
C LYS A 15 -8.77 21.25 30.29
N SER A 16 -8.47 22.20 31.21
CA SER A 16 -7.91 23.50 30.83
C SER A 16 -6.49 23.41 30.27
N TYR A 17 -5.80 22.30 30.50
CA TYR A 17 -4.43 22.09 29.99
C TYR A 17 -4.37 21.64 28.54
N TYR A 18 -5.51 21.26 27.94
CA TYR A 18 -5.63 20.69 26.61
C TYR A 18 -6.49 21.54 25.69
N GLY A 19 -6.37 21.33 24.37
CA GLY A 19 -7.17 22.03 23.37
C GLY A 19 -6.65 23.41 22.98
N GLY A 20 -5.40 23.75 23.35
CA GLY A 20 -4.72 24.97 22.97
C GLY A 20 -4.06 24.91 21.59
N SER A 21 -2.97 25.66 21.41
CA SER A 21 -2.24 25.79 20.14
C SER A 21 -0.88 25.09 20.12
N ILE A 22 -0.39 24.58 21.25
CA ILE A 22 0.93 23.94 21.35
C ILE A 22 0.81 22.48 21.00
N PRO A 23 1.39 21.98 19.89
CA PRO A 23 1.37 20.57 19.54
C PRO A 23 1.96 19.71 20.66
N PHE A 24 1.28 18.61 21.03
CA PHE A 24 1.75 17.70 22.07
C PHE A 24 2.09 16.33 21.45
N ILE A 25 3.39 16.12 21.21
CA ILE A 25 3.92 15.00 20.47
C ILE A 25 3.99 13.77 21.38
N ARG A 26 3.37 12.66 21.00
CA ARG A 26 3.44 11.37 21.68
C ARG A 26 4.45 10.45 20.99
N SER A 27 4.88 9.38 21.65
CA SER A 27 5.91 8.45 21.15
C SER A 27 5.57 7.82 19.79
N ALA A 28 4.29 7.61 19.47
CA ALA A 28 3.85 7.13 18.15
C ALA A 28 3.91 8.21 17.05
N GLU A 29 4.08 9.47 17.41
CA GLU A 29 4.01 10.64 16.52
C GLU A 29 5.39 11.27 16.25
N ILE A 30 6.50 10.69 16.73
CA ILE A 30 7.84 11.27 16.62
C ILE A 30 8.33 11.52 15.19
N ASN A 31 7.69 10.93 14.18
CA ASN A 31 7.97 11.12 12.77
C ASN A 31 6.82 11.84 12.03
N SER A 32 5.76 12.26 12.74
CA SER A 32 4.55 12.84 12.14
C SER A 32 4.72 14.35 11.89
N GLU A 33 4.06 14.85 10.85
CA GLU A 33 3.97 16.27 10.53
C GLU A 33 2.84 16.98 11.28
N SER A 34 2.07 16.23 12.07
CA SER A 34 0.96 16.72 12.88
C SER A 34 0.78 15.84 14.11
N THR A 35 0.05 16.32 15.10
CA THR A 35 -0.36 15.59 16.30
C THR A 35 -1.87 15.73 16.50
N GLU A 36 -2.47 14.80 17.22
CA GLU A 36 -3.90 14.85 17.58
C GLU A 36 -4.15 15.71 18.82
N LEU A 37 -3.15 15.88 19.70
CA LEU A 37 -3.28 16.58 20.96
C LEU A 37 -2.53 17.91 20.94
N PHE A 38 -3.14 18.89 21.59
CA PHE A 38 -2.56 20.23 21.75
C PHE A 38 -2.67 20.65 23.21
N LEU A 39 -1.65 21.34 23.71
CA LEU A 39 -1.62 21.93 25.05
C LEU A 39 -1.94 23.42 24.98
N THR A 40 -2.47 23.92 26.08
CA THR A 40 -2.53 25.34 26.36
C THR A 40 -1.20 25.84 26.97
N GLU A 41 -0.95 27.13 27.01
CA GLU A 41 0.19 27.73 27.74
C GLU A 41 0.17 27.32 29.21
N GLU A 42 -1.02 27.31 29.83
CA GLU A 42 -1.22 26.87 31.20
C GLU A 42 -0.83 25.37 31.37
N GLY A 43 -1.23 24.53 30.44
CA GLY A 43 -0.89 23.09 30.46
C GLY A 43 0.63 22.85 30.28
N LEU A 44 1.32 23.63 29.45
CA LEU A 44 2.76 23.58 29.31
C LEU A 44 3.45 24.04 30.59
N THR A 45 3.07 25.18 31.13
CA THR A 45 3.72 25.82 32.28
C THR A 45 3.53 25.05 33.57
N ASN A 46 2.34 24.44 33.76
CA ASN A 46 1.98 23.70 34.97
C ASN A 46 2.26 22.18 34.86
N SER A 47 3.16 21.80 33.95
CA SER A 47 3.57 20.39 33.80
C SER A 47 5.08 20.25 33.57
N SER A 48 5.56 19.02 33.52
CA SER A 48 6.92 18.71 33.11
C SER A 48 7.05 18.47 31.60
N ALA A 49 6.04 18.80 30.79
CA ALA A 49 6.17 18.81 29.35
C ALA A 49 7.26 19.79 28.90
N ARG A 50 8.08 19.38 27.94
CA ARG A 50 9.21 20.18 27.45
C ARG A 50 9.12 20.38 25.96
N MET A 51 9.43 21.59 25.51
CA MET A 51 9.44 21.94 24.09
C MET A 51 10.62 21.30 23.37
N VAL A 52 10.37 20.93 22.14
CA VAL A 52 11.34 20.52 21.12
C VAL A 52 11.14 21.34 19.86
N SER A 53 12.23 21.51 19.12
CA SER A 53 12.22 22.22 17.85
C SER A 53 12.13 21.22 16.68
N LYS A 54 11.59 21.67 15.58
CA LYS A 54 11.67 20.95 14.32
C LYS A 54 13.14 20.66 13.97
N GLY A 55 13.46 19.37 13.77
CA GLY A 55 14.84 18.92 13.50
C GLY A 55 15.50 18.20 14.67
N ASP A 56 15.02 18.36 15.90
CA ASP A 56 15.54 17.64 17.06
C ASP A 56 15.37 16.14 16.91
N ILE A 57 16.34 15.37 17.42
CA ILE A 57 16.23 13.91 17.45
C ILE A 57 15.28 13.51 18.58
N LEU A 58 14.26 12.73 18.25
CA LEU A 58 13.33 12.15 19.22
C LEU A 58 13.50 10.64 19.28
N TYR A 59 13.66 10.13 20.50
CA TYR A 59 13.80 8.71 20.78
C TYR A 59 12.63 8.23 21.64
N ALA A 60 11.87 7.23 21.16
CA ALA A 60 10.75 6.67 21.91
C ALA A 60 11.23 5.68 22.97
N LEU A 61 10.83 5.90 24.22
CA LEU A 61 11.26 5.11 25.38
C LEU A 61 10.28 3.99 25.73
N TYR A 62 8.96 4.17 25.46
CA TYR A 62 7.91 3.33 26.01
C TYR A 62 7.02 2.67 24.95
N GLY A 63 6.51 1.49 25.32
CA GLY A 63 5.47 0.79 24.58
C GLY A 63 5.94 0.14 23.28
N ALA A 64 5.03 -0.07 22.35
CA ALA A 64 5.28 -0.72 21.07
C ALA A 64 6.30 0.05 20.18
N THR A 65 6.52 1.32 20.45
CA THR A 65 7.46 2.19 19.74
C THR A 65 8.84 2.27 20.39
N SER A 66 9.10 1.55 21.50
CA SER A 66 10.39 1.56 22.18
C SER A 66 11.55 1.36 21.20
N GLY A 67 12.56 2.25 21.30
CA GLY A 67 13.71 2.24 20.41
C GLY A 67 13.50 2.92 19.05
N GLU A 68 12.28 3.33 18.69
CA GLU A 68 12.07 4.13 17.49
C GLU A 68 12.76 5.50 17.62
N THR A 69 13.39 5.91 16.53
CA THR A 69 14.12 7.17 16.47
C THR A 69 13.70 7.97 15.24
N GLY A 70 13.46 9.25 15.44
CA GLY A 70 13.06 10.15 14.37
C GLY A 70 13.54 11.58 14.57
N ARG A 71 13.24 12.45 13.60
CA ARG A 71 13.36 13.90 13.73
C ARG A 71 12.00 14.51 13.92
N SER A 72 11.89 15.39 14.89
CA SER A 72 10.67 16.21 15.00
C SER A 72 10.39 16.93 13.69
N ARG A 73 9.17 16.80 13.18
CA ARG A 73 8.69 17.49 11.97
C ARG A 73 8.05 18.84 12.30
N ILE A 74 7.73 19.06 13.56
CA ILE A 74 7.03 20.25 14.08
C ILE A 74 7.71 20.75 15.35
N ASN A 75 7.51 22.02 15.68
CA ASN A 75 7.78 22.51 17.02
C ASN A 75 6.62 22.08 17.93
N GLY A 76 6.92 21.61 19.14
CA GLY A 76 5.89 21.13 20.06
C GLY A 76 6.44 20.67 21.39
N ALA A 77 5.56 20.31 22.30
CA ALA A 77 5.91 19.74 23.58
C ALA A 77 5.94 18.20 23.49
N ILE A 78 6.81 17.57 24.26
CA ILE A 78 6.93 16.11 24.34
C ILE A 78 6.54 15.58 25.73
N ASN A 79 6.06 14.34 25.76
CA ASN A 79 5.74 13.64 26.99
C ASN A 79 6.97 12.85 27.55
N GLN A 80 6.79 12.18 28.69
CA GLN A 80 7.83 11.40 29.36
C GLN A 80 8.26 10.14 28.57
N ALA A 81 7.47 9.72 27.58
CA ALA A 81 7.78 8.57 26.75
C ALA A 81 8.76 8.90 25.60
N ILE A 82 9.19 10.16 25.49
CA ILE A 82 10.12 10.64 24.47
C ILE A 82 11.36 11.23 25.16
N LEU A 83 12.54 10.85 24.67
CA LEU A 83 13.80 11.50 24.96
C LEU A 83 14.19 12.37 23.75
N ALA A 84 14.28 13.67 23.93
CA ALA A 84 14.92 14.57 22.99
C ALA A 84 16.44 14.46 23.14
N ILE A 85 17.18 14.41 22.03
CA ILE A 85 18.63 14.29 21.97
C ILE A 85 19.17 15.40 21.06
N LEU A 86 19.96 16.30 21.64
CA LEU A 86 20.53 17.45 20.95
C LEU A 86 22.06 17.31 20.95
N PRO A 87 22.65 16.83 19.84
CA PRO A 87 24.11 16.70 19.74
C PRO A 87 24.81 18.06 19.88
N HIS A 88 25.92 18.08 20.61
CA HIS A 88 26.78 19.25 20.71
C HIS A 88 27.62 19.44 19.44
N ASP A 89 28.23 20.61 19.29
CA ASP A 89 29.21 20.87 18.23
C ASP A 89 30.28 19.77 18.16
N GLY A 90 30.60 19.34 16.93
CA GLY A 90 31.54 18.23 16.69
C GLY A 90 30.84 16.87 16.45
N TYR A 91 29.54 16.78 16.65
CA TYR A 91 28.74 15.56 16.39
C TYR A 91 27.63 15.81 15.42
N ASP A 92 27.57 15.02 14.34
CA ASP A 92 26.53 15.15 13.34
C ASP A 92 25.23 14.49 13.81
N SER A 93 24.16 15.26 13.82
CA SER A 93 22.85 14.81 14.31
C SER A 93 22.21 13.75 13.44
N GLU A 94 22.46 13.76 12.12
CA GLU A 94 21.92 12.74 11.23
C GLU A 94 22.65 11.42 11.39
N PHE A 95 24.00 11.46 11.54
CA PHE A 95 24.80 10.28 11.85
C PHE A 95 24.30 9.61 13.14
N LEU A 96 24.16 10.39 14.23
CA LEU A 96 23.69 9.85 15.51
C LEU A 96 22.27 9.24 15.39
N MET A 97 21.37 9.90 14.70
CA MET A 97 20.02 9.38 14.48
C MET A 97 20.04 8.05 13.73
N GLN A 98 20.85 7.94 12.68
CA GLN A 98 20.95 6.69 11.90
C GLN A 98 21.63 5.57 12.70
N TRP A 99 22.62 5.89 13.53
CA TRP A 99 23.24 4.94 14.45
C TRP A 99 22.21 4.40 15.46
N LEU A 100 21.40 5.25 16.06
CA LEU A 100 20.32 4.85 16.97
C LEU A 100 19.31 3.94 16.28
N ARG A 101 18.93 4.25 15.02
CA ARG A 101 18.05 3.40 14.21
C ARG A 101 18.65 2.02 13.93
N LYS A 102 19.94 1.97 13.57
CA LYS A 102 20.67 0.70 13.36
C LYS A 102 20.70 -0.12 14.64
N SER A 103 20.93 0.53 15.76
CA SER A 103 21.13 -0.11 17.06
C SER A 103 19.83 -0.47 17.77
N LYS A 104 18.66 -0.08 17.24
CA LYS A 104 17.35 -0.31 17.87
C LYS A 104 17.18 -1.74 18.35
N GLN A 105 17.37 -2.74 17.47
CA GLN A 105 17.14 -4.14 17.80
C GLN A 105 18.05 -4.58 18.95
N ASN A 106 19.34 -4.29 18.89
CA ASN A 106 20.29 -4.65 19.94
C ASN A 106 19.95 -3.99 21.28
N ILE A 107 19.56 -2.70 21.24
CA ILE A 107 19.18 -1.97 22.44
C ILE A 107 17.92 -2.60 23.07
N THR A 108 16.90 -2.89 22.27
CA THR A 108 15.68 -3.49 22.77
C THR A 108 15.90 -4.93 23.28
N ASP A 109 16.70 -5.73 22.58
CA ASP A 109 17.01 -7.10 22.99
C ASP A 109 17.81 -7.15 24.31
N ILE A 110 18.73 -6.20 24.55
CA ILE A 110 19.51 -6.16 25.77
C ILE A 110 18.67 -5.65 26.95
N TYR A 111 17.93 -4.57 26.77
CA TYR A 111 17.33 -3.83 27.88
C TYR A 111 15.84 -4.08 28.09
N LEU A 112 15.12 -4.72 27.17
CA LEU A 112 13.71 -5.08 27.33
C LEU A 112 13.48 -6.58 27.62
N GLN A 113 14.57 -7.39 27.77
CA GLN A 113 14.46 -8.77 28.22
C GLN A 113 14.20 -8.84 29.73
N GLY A 114 13.30 -9.73 30.15
CA GLY A 114 13.04 -10.00 31.58
C GLY A 114 11.93 -9.18 32.22
N GLY A 115 10.95 -8.68 31.47
CA GLY A 115 9.75 -8.05 32.03
C GLY A 115 9.83 -6.54 32.21
N GLN A 116 10.93 -5.89 31.85
CA GLN A 116 11.00 -4.43 31.74
C GLN A 116 10.37 -3.99 30.40
N GLY A 117 9.14 -3.48 30.46
CA GLY A 117 8.40 -3.04 29.26
C GLY A 117 8.87 -1.72 28.67
N ASN A 118 9.83 -1.02 29.28
CA ASN A 118 10.21 0.35 28.92
C ASN A 118 11.71 0.60 29.00
N LEU A 119 12.24 1.34 28.04
CA LEU A 119 13.59 1.90 28.12
C LEU A 119 13.59 3.14 29.02
N SER A 120 14.63 3.32 29.79
CA SER A 120 14.82 4.57 30.55
C SER A 120 15.71 5.55 29.78
N GLY A 121 15.50 6.84 30.01
CA GLY A 121 16.41 7.87 29.47
C GLY A 121 17.86 7.67 29.92
N ALA A 122 18.07 7.11 31.13
CA ALA A 122 19.40 6.80 31.65
C ALA A 122 20.11 5.72 30.81
N ILE A 123 19.41 4.67 30.40
CA ILE A 123 19.94 3.63 29.50
C ILE A 123 20.41 4.26 28.20
N VAL A 124 19.58 5.07 27.55
CA VAL A 124 19.93 5.70 26.27
C VAL A 124 21.11 6.65 26.39
N LYS A 125 21.21 7.40 27.50
CA LYS A 125 22.33 8.30 27.80
C LYS A 125 23.65 7.55 28.04
N ALA A 126 23.60 6.30 28.52
CA ALA A 126 24.76 5.46 28.79
C ALA A 126 25.23 4.67 27.56
N LEU A 127 24.55 4.76 26.42
CA LEU A 127 24.99 4.07 25.21
C LEU A 127 26.33 4.61 24.72
N GLU A 128 27.24 3.69 24.43
CA GLU A 128 28.54 4.03 23.84
C GLU A 128 28.43 4.06 22.32
N VAL A 129 28.90 5.15 21.72
CA VAL A 129 28.83 5.37 20.26
C VAL A 129 30.25 5.67 19.76
N ASN A 130 30.71 4.87 18.81
CA ASN A 130 31.96 5.14 18.11
C ASN A 130 31.72 6.17 17.00
N PHE A 131 32.38 7.30 17.10
CA PHE A 131 32.24 8.38 16.11
C PHE A 131 33.51 8.44 15.25
N PRO A 132 33.37 8.39 13.92
CA PRO A 132 34.45 8.74 13.00
C PRO A 132 34.70 10.25 13.00
N SER A 133 35.56 10.75 12.12
CA SER A 133 35.75 12.18 11.95
C SER A 133 34.44 12.90 11.63
N LEU A 134 34.29 14.17 12.03
CA LEU A 134 33.08 14.95 11.76
C LEU A 134 32.74 15.02 10.23
N ALA A 135 33.80 15.06 9.41
CA ALA A 135 33.62 15.06 7.93
C ALA A 135 32.95 13.75 7.47
N GLU A 136 33.40 12.61 8.00
CA GLU A 136 32.84 11.31 7.67
C GLU A 136 31.43 11.12 8.26
N GLN A 137 31.17 11.57 9.50
CA GLN A 137 29.84 11.60 10.09
C GLN A 137 28.85 12.31 9.14
N ARG A 138 29.23 13.50 8.64
CA ARG A 138 28.43 14.29 7.70
C ARG A 138 28.20 13.57 6.38
N GLN A 139 29.22 12.91 5.83
CA GLN A 139 29.07 12.13 4.59
C GLN A 139 28.07 10.98 4.78
N ILE A 140 28.20 10.20 5.85
CA ILE A 140 27.29 9.11 6.19
C ILE A 140 25.87 9.66 6.43
N GLY A 141 25.73 10.69 7.24
CA GLY A 141 24.45 11.33 7.54
C GLY A 141 23.75 11.83 6.28
N ASN A 142 24.44 12.57 5.43
CA ASN A 142 23.90 13.08 4.16
C ASN A 142 23.48 11.96 3.20
N TYR A 143 24.24 10.87 3.15
CA TYR A 143 23.90 9.70 2.35
C TYR A 143 22.55 9.11 2.78
N PHE A 144 22.37 8.82 4.08
CA PHE A 144 21.11 8.28 4.59
C PHE A 144 19.94 9.26 4.46
N GLN A 145 20.19 10.55 4.70
CA GLN A 145 19.17 11.59 4.52
C GLN A 145 18.68 11.62 3.05
N SER A 146 19.60 11.47 2.09
CA SER A 146 19.27 11.43 0.66
C SER A 146 18.41 10.22 0.32
N ILE A 147 18.73 9.04 0.86
CA ILE A 147 17.91 7.84 0.69
C ILE A 147 16.52 8.03 1.30
N ASP A 148 16.43 8.59 2.51
CA ASP A 148 15.14 8.83 3.17
C ASP A 148 14.26 9.82 2.38
N LYS A 149 14.85 10.85 1.80
CA LYS A 149 14.16 11.79 0.90
C LYS A 149 13.64 11.09 -0.36
N LEU A 150 14.44 10.20 -0.97
CA LEU A 150 14.03 9.43 -2.14
C LEU A 150 12.90 8.45 -1.81
N ILE A 151 12.99 7.72 -0.70
CA ILE A 151 11.91 6.83 -0.22
C ILE A 151 10.61 7.61 -0.08
N THR A 152 10.65 8.74 0.63
CA THR A 152 9.48 9.59 0.86
C THR A 152 8.91 10.13 -0.46
N LEU A 153 9.75 10.54 -1.39
CA LEU A 153 9.34 11.02 -2.72
C LEU A 153 8.62 9.92 -3.51
N HIS A 154 9.19 8.72 -3.55
CA HIS A 154 8.57 7.60 -4.28
C HIS A 154 7.26 7.13 -3.62
N GLN A 155 7.19 7.09 -2.29
CA GLN A 155 5.94 6.81 -1.57
C GLN A 155 4.85 7.83 -1.93
N ARG A 156 5.18 9.13 -1.86
CA ARG A 156 4.25 10.22 -2.19
C ARG A 156 3.76 10.12 -3.64
N LYS A 157 4.67 9.89 -4.60
CA LYS A 157 4.30 9.73 -6.01
C LYS A 157 3.39 8.52 -6.22
N CYS A 158 3.69 7.38 -5.58
CA CYS A 158 2.84 6.19 -5.63
C CYS A 158 1.41 6.50 -5.15
N GLU A 159 1.27 7.13 -3.99
CA GLU A 159 -0.05 7.47 -3.43
C GLU A 159 -0.80 8.53 -4.26
N GLN A 160 -0.10 9.52 -4.79
CA GLN A 160 -0.70 10.50 -5.69
C GLN A 160 -1.22 9.84 -6.99
N THR A 161 -0.43 8.93 -7.58
CA THR A 161 -0.84 8.22 -8.80
C THR A 161 -2.03 7.28 -8.53
N LYS A 162 -2.06 6.58 -7.38
CA LYS A 162 -3.22 5.79 -6.97
C LYS A 162 -4.50 6.63 -6.82
N LYS A 163 -4.39 7.79 -6.19
CA LYS A 163 -5.51 8.73 -6.04
C LYS A 163 -5.98 9.24 -7.41
N LEU A 164 -5.06 9.61 -8.29
CA LEU A 164 -5.37 10.01 -9.65
C LEU A 164 -6.09 8.89 -10.42
N LYS A 165 -5.55 7.66 -10.38
CA LYS A 165 -6.19 6.51 -11.03
C LYS A 165 -7.63 6.33 -10.54
N LYS A 166 -7.84 6.33 -9.22
CA LYS A 166 -9.19 6.20 -8.63
C LYS A 166 -10.13 7.29 -9.12
N TYR A 167 -9.68 8.54 -9.14
CA TYR A 167 -10.47 9.69 -9.63
C TYR A 167 -10.83 9.53 -11.11
N MET A 168 -9.84 9.19 -11.95
CA MET A 168 -10.04 9.05 -13.38
C MET A 168 -10.94 7.86 -13.72
N LEU A 169 -10.87 6.73 -12.99
CA LEU A 169 -11.82 5.61 -13.14
C LEU A 169 -13.28 6.04 -12.87
N GLN A 170 -13.51 6.99 -11.97
CA GLN A 170 -14.85 7.53 -11.71
C GLN A 170 -15.31 8.51 -12.79
N LYS A 171 -14.40 9.22 -13.46
CA LYS A 171 -14.72 10.30 -14.39
C LYS A 171 -14.66 9.91 -15.87
N MET A 172 -13.83 8.94 -16.21
CA MET A 172 -13.64 8.49 -17.60
C MET A 172 -14.56 7.31 -17.99
N PHE A 173 -15.40 6.86 -17.07
CA PHE A 173 -16.45 5.88 -17.36
C PHE A 173 -17.80 6.48 -17.04
N PRO A 174 -18.83 6.30 -17.92
CA PRO A 174 -20.17 6.83 -17.70
C PRO A 174 -20.77 6.30 -16.39
N GLN A 175 -21.37 7.18 -15.61
CA GLN A 175 -21.99 6.87 -14.32
C GLN A 175 -23.51 7.03 -14.40
N ASN A 176 -24.26 6.31 -13.55
CA ASN A 176 -25.69 6.52 -13.33
C ASN A 176 -26.56 6.46 -14.63
N GLY A 177 -26.20 5.57 -15.58
CA GLY A 177 -26.93 5.40 -16.84
C GLY A 177 -26.61 6.44 -17.91
N ALA A 178 -25.63 7.32 -17.69
CA ALA A 178 -25.12 8.20 -18.74
C ALA A 178 -24.49 7.37 -19.87
N LYS A 179 -24.54 7.89 -21.07
CA LYS A 179 -23.92 7.30 -22.28
C LYS A 179 -22.56 7.93 -22.61
N VAL A 180 -22.17 8.97 -21.89
CA VAL A 180 -20.94 9.72 -22.12
C VAL A 180 -20.25 9.93 -20.77
N PRO A 181 -18.92 9.69 -20.66
CA PRO A 181 -18.17 9.97 -19.43
C PRO A 181 -18.00 11.48 -19.21
N GLU A 182 -17.77 11.88 -17.96
CA GLU A 182 -17.52 13.28 -17.60
C GLU A 182 -16.17 13.80 -18.15
N ILE A 183 -15.15 12.95 -18.13
CA ILE A 183 -13.83 13.25 -18.73
C ILE A 183 -13.63 12.30 -19.90
N ARG A 184 -13.33 12.84 -21.07
CA ARG A 184 -13.17 12.09 -22.31
C ARG A 184 -11.98 12.63 -23.12
N PHE A 185 -11.32 11.78 -23.86
CA PHE A 185 -10.31 12.21 -24.82
C PHE A 185 -10.92 13.05 -25.94
N TYR A 186 -10.22 14.06 -26.38
CA TYR A 186 -10.64 14.90 -27.49
C TYR A 186 -10.77 14.11 -28.79
N GLY A 187 -11.80 14.41 -29.56
CA GLY A 187 -12.05 13.84 -30.88
C GLY A 187 -13.09 12.71 -30.92
N PHE A 188 -13.56 12.22 -29.76
CA PHE A 188 -14.61 11.21 -29.68
C PHE A 188 -15.95 11.87 -29.31
N THR A 189 -16.98 11.66 -30.12
CA THR A 189 -18.27 12.36 -29.99
C THR A 189 -19.47 11.41 -29.87
N TYR A 190 -19.35 10.17 -30.37
CA TYR A 190 -20.44 9.21 -30.33
C TYR A 190 -20.76 8.77 -28.91
N ASP A 191 -22.03 8.54 -28.60
CA ASP A 191 -22.44 7.91 -27.35
C ASP A 191 -21.79 6.53 -27.21
N TRP A 192 -21.49 6.14 -26.00
CA TRP A 192 -21.11 4.77 -25.69
C TRP A 192 -22.33 3.87 -25.85
N GLU A 193 -22.14 2.62 -26.19
CA GLU A 193 -23.20 1.64 -26.36
C GLU A 193 -23.19 0.54 -25.31
N GLN A 194 -24.36 -0.02 -25.06
CA GLN A 194 -24.54 -1.13 -24.16
C GLN A 194 -24.37 -2.44 -24.92
N ARG A 195 -23.50 -3.32 -24.47
CA ARG A 195 -23.22 -4.63 -25.08
C ARG A 195 -23.25 -5.72 -24.04
N LYS A 196 -23.79 -6.89 -24.37
CA LYS A 196 -23.66 -8.09 -23.55
C LYS A 196 -22.22 -8.56 -23.54
N LEU A 197 -21.73 -9.05 -22.38
CA LEU A 197 -20.40 -9.62 -22.29
C LEU A 197 -20.21 -10.77 -23.29
N GLY A 198 -21.22 -11.62 -23.45
CA GLY A 198 -21.19 -12.73 -24.39
C GLY A 198 -21.06 -12.34 -25.87
N ASP A 199 -21.35 -11.07 -26.25
CA ASP A 199 -21.09 -10.57 -27.59
C ASP A 199 -19.60 -10.28 -27.82
N LEU A 200 -18.87 -9.97 -26.74
CA LEU A 200 -17.49 -9.49 -26.74
C LEU A 200 -16.47 -10.60 -26.50
N VAL A 201 -16.85 -11.64 -25.75
CA VAL A 201 -15.91 -12.68 -25.27
C VAL A 201 -16.45 -14.08 -25.51
N ASN A 202 -15.53 -15.05 -25.55
CA ASN A 202 -15.84 -16.48 -25.55
C ASN A 202 -15.51 -17.07 -24.17
N ARG A 203 -16.39 -17.96 -23.68
CA ARG A 203 -16.08 -18.77 -22.52
C ARG A 203 -14.97 -19.76 -22.84
N ILE A 204 -14.00 -19.89 -21.95
CA ILE A 204 -12.92 -20.87 -22.04
C ILE A 204 -13.21 -22.00 -21.07
N THR A 205 -13.25 -23.22 -21.61
CA THR A 205 -13.44 -24.47 -20.85
C THR A 205 -12.32 -25.46 -21.10
N ARG A 206 -11.23 -25.01 -21.76
CA ARG A 206 -10.04 -25.78 -22.07
C ARG A 206 -9.48 -26.38 -20.77
N LYS A 207 -9.34 -27.70 -20.76
CA LYS A 207 -8.78 -28.44 -19.62
C LYS A 207 -7.28 -28.63 -19.79
N ASN A 208 -6.60 -28.75 -18.66
CA ASN A 208 -5.17 -29.02 -18.60
C ASN A 208 -4.86 -30.54 -18.72
N GLN A 209 -5.58 -31.23 -19.59
CA GLN A 209 -5.49 -32.73 -19.70
C GLN A 209 -4.07 -33.22 -19.99
N ASP A 210 -3.34 -32.46 -20.83
CA ASP A 210 -1.97 -32.79 -21.22
C ASP A 210 -0.92 -32.25 -20.24
N LEU A 211 -1.34 -31.74 -19.08
CA LEU A 211 -0.50 -31.11 -18.04
C LEU A 211 0.44 -30.05 -18.59
N VAL A 212 -0.06 -29.22 -19.52
CA VAL A 212 0.67 -28.10 -20.14
C VAL A 212 1.21 -27.13 -19.09
N SER A 213 0.49 -26.96 -17.97
CA SER A 213 0.92 -26.13 -16.87
C SER A 213 0.69 -26.83 -15.52
N GLU A 214 1.68 -26.70 -14.63
CA GLU A 214 1.57 -27.11 -13.22
C GLU A 214 1.44 -25.93 -12.28
N LEU A 215 1.29 -24.70 -12.81
CA LEU A 215 1.22 -23.47 -12.05
C LEU A 215 -0.21 -23.16 -11.61
N PRO A 216 -0.61 -23.45 -10.35
CA PRO A 216 -1.93 -23.08 -9.87
C PRO A 216 -1.99 -21.57 -9.61
N LEU A 217 -3.00 -20.91 -10.15
CA LEU A 217 -3.21 -19.48 -10.00
C LEU A 217 -4.36 -19.18 -9.05
N THR A 218 -4.28 -17.99 -8.45
CA THR A 218 -5.38 -17.37 -7.70
C THR A 218 -5.48 -15.89 -8.05
N ILE A 219 -6.65 -15.29 -7.83
CA ILE A 219 -6.82 -13.85 -8.00
C ILE A 219 -6.57 -13.12 -6.68
N SER A 220 -5.58 -12.23 -6.70
CA SER A 220 -5.40 -11.19 -5.69
C SER A 220 -6.01 -9.88 -6.21
N ALA A 221 -6.77 -9.17 -5.36
CA ALA A 221 -7.31 -7.87 -5.71
C ALA A 221 -6.21 -6.87 -6.12
N GLN A 222 -5.06 -6.94 -5.45
CA GLN A 222 -3.93 -6.03 -5.65
C GLN A 222 -2.96 -6.49 -6.76
N TYR A 223 -2.72 -7.80 -6.87
CA TYR A 223 -1.63 -8.32 -7.72
C TYR A 223 -2.09 -9.04 -8.98
N GLY A 224 -3.42 -9.11 -9.22
CA GLY A 224 -3.98 -9.82 -10.36
C GLY A 224 -3.94 -11.34 -10.20
N LEU A 225 -3.78 -12.07 -11.30
CA LEU A 225 -3.57 -13.51 -11.31
C LEU A 225 -2.13 -13.83 -10.92
N ILE A 226 -1.94 -14.54 -9.81
CA ILE A 226 -0.64 -14.85 -9.20
C ILE A 226 -0.54 -16.32 -8.80
N ASP A 227 0.69 -16.78 -8.62
CA ASP A 227 1.00 -18.13 -8.11
C ASP A 227 0.34 -18.36 -6.76
N GLN A 228 -0.59 -19.31 -6.72
CA GLN A 228 -1.37 -19.65 -5.53
C GLN A 228 -0.50 -20.15 -4.39
N ASN A 229 0.52 -20.97 -4.70
CA ASN A 229 1.40 -21.55 -3.68
C ASN A 229 2.22 -20.46 -2.96
N LYS A 230 2.73 -19.48 -3.74
CA LYS A 230 3.47 -18.33 -3.16
C LYS A 230 2.57 -17.40 -2.37
N PHE A 231 1.33 -17.24 -2.80
CA PHE A 231 0.39 -16.34 -2.13
C PHE A 231 -0.05 -16.86 -0.75
N PHE A 232 -0.33 -18.16 -0.65
CA PHE A 232 -0.78 -18.78 0.60
C PHE A 232 0.34 -19.43 1.42
N ASP A 233 1.59 -19.37 0.94
CA ASP A 233 2.75 -20.06 1.53
C ASP A 233 2.50 -21.56 1.79
N LYS A 234 1.64 -22.16 0.97
CA LYS A 234 1.28 -23.58 0.98
C LYS A 234 0.58 -23.98 -0.30
N ARG A 235 0.60 -25.28 -0.63
CA ARG A 235 -0.21 -25.83 -1.73
C ARG A 235 -1.67 -25.91 -1.31
N VAL A 236 -2.56 -25.24 -2.03
CA VAL A 236 -4.03 -25.27 -1.87
C VAL A 236 -4.65 -26.10 -3.00
N ALA A 237 -4.11 -26.02 -4.21
CA ALA A 237 -4.57 -26.79 -5.36
C ALA A 237 -4.34 -28.30 -5.18
N SER A 238 -5.17 -29.10 -5.82
CA SER A 238 -4.97 -30.55 -5.92
C SER A 238 -3.57 -30.87 -6.46
N LYS A 239 -3.05 -32.06 -6.12
CA LYS A 239 -1.82 -32.60 -6.75
C LYS A 239 -2.04 -32.83 -8.25
N ASP A 240 -3.17 -33.40 -8.61
CA ASP A 240 -3.63 -33.52 -9.99
C ASP A 240 -4.43 -32.30 -10.40
N VAL A 241 -3.90 -31.56 -11.37
CA VAL A 241 -4.50 -30.37 -11.95
C VAL A 241 -4.98 -30.58 -13.39
N SER A 242 -5.04 -31.82 -13.87
CA SER A 242 -5.49 -32.19 -15.23
C SER A 242 -6.93 -31.78 -15.50
N SER A 243 -7.79 -31.80 -14.46
CA SER A 243 -9.20 -31.38 -14.54
C SER A 243 -9.42 -29.88 -14.41
N TYR A 244 -8.38 -29.08 -14.08
CA TYR A 244 -8.47 -27.64 -13.96
C TYR A 244 -8.60 -26.98 -15.33
N TYR A 245 -9.05 -25.74 -15.36
CA TYR A 245 -9.01 -24.93 -16.58
C TYR A 245 -7.58 -24.47 -16.84
N LEU A 246 -7.11 -24.65 -18.09
CA LEU A 246 -5.88 -24.03 -18.57
C LEU A 246 -6.21 -22.62 -19.05
N ILE A 247 -5.58 -21.62 -18.46
CA ILE A 247 -5.68 -20.21 -18.85
C ILE A 247 -4.36 -19.75 -19.48
N GLU A 248 -4.44 -18.96 -20.53
CA GLU A 248 -3.29 -18.43 -21.27
C GLU A 248 -3.17 -16.91 -21.08
N ASN A 249 -1.98 -16.38 -21.37
CA ASN A 249 -1.71 -14.94 -21.30
C ASN A 249 -2.74 -14.16 -22.12
N GLY A 250 -3.24 -13.05 -21.58
CA GLY A 250 -4.28 -12.22 -22.19
C GLY A 250 -5.73 -12.67 -21.91
N GLU A 251 -5.93 -13.90 -21.42
CA GLU A 251 -7.25 -14.39 -21.02
C GLU A 251 -7.65 -13.90 -19.63
N PHE A 252 -8.95 -13.83 -19.37
CA PHE A 252 -9.53 -13.32 -18.14
C PHE A 252 -10.10 -14.42 -17.26
N ALA A 253 -10.08 -14.21 -15.97
CA ALA A 253 -10.75 -15.07 -15.01
C ALA A 253 -11.59 -14.26 -14.02
N TYR A 254 -12.80 -14.76 -13.73
CA TYR A 254 -13.66 -14.26 -12.65
C TYR A 254 -13.63 -15.24 -11.48
N ASN A 255 -13.18 -14.74 -10.32
CA ASN A 255 -13.30 -15.44 -9.05
C ASN A 255 -14.59 -15.01 -8.35
N LYS A 256 -15.50 -15.95 -8.11
CA LYS A 256 -16.77 -15.71 -7.43
C LYS A 256 -16.65 -15.64 -5.90
N SER A 257 -15.45 -15.85 -5.33
CA SER A 257 -15.23 -15.75 -3.89
C SER A 257 -15.32 -14.30 -3.44
N THR A 258 -16.07 -14.07 -2.37
CA THR A 258 -16.27 -12.74 -1.79
C THR A 258 -15.33 -12.49 -0.62
N SER A 259 -14.93 -11.22 -0.45
CA SER A 259 -14.19 -10.72 0.70
C SER A 259 -14.67 -9.30 1.03
N THR A 260 -14.20 -8.75 2.14
CA THR A 260 -14.51 -7.36 2.52
C THR A 260 -14.14 -6.38 1.40
N ASP A 261 -12.98 -6.59 0.75
CA ASP A 261 -12.48 -5.71 -0.31
C ASP A 261 -13.02 -6.08 -1.71
N ALA A 262 -13.65 -7.24 -1.86
CA ALA A 262 -14.22 -7.74 -3.11
C ALA A 262 -15.59 -8.41 -2.87
N PRO A 263 -16.63 -7.63 -2.53
CA PRO A 263 -17.95 -8.17 -2.17
C PRO A 263 -18.66 -8.88 -3.33
N TRP A 264 -18.28 -8.61 -4.58
CA TRP A 264 -18.81 -9.21 -5.80
C TRP A 264 -17.80 -10.12 -6.51
N GLY A 265 -16.73 -10.55 -5.79
CA GLY A 265 -15.62 -11.27 -6.39
C GLY A 265 -14.65 -10.35 -7.14
N ALA A 266 -13.82 -10.94 -7.99
CA ALA A 266 -12.84 -10.18 -8.74
C ALA A 266 -12.61 -10.77 -10.15
N ILE A 267 -12.46 -9.88 -11.13
CA ILE A 267 -12.14 -10.23 -12.52
C ILE A 267 -10.76 -9.68 -12.84
N LYS A 268 -9.87 -10.54 -13.35
CA LYS A 268 -8.49 -10.17 -13.71
C LYS A 268 -8.05 -10.89 -14.98
N ARG A 269 -7.16 -10.24 -15.75
CA ARG A 269 -6.48 -10.80 -16.90
C ARG A 269 -5.16 -11.47 -16.47
N LEU A 270 -4.77 -12.53 -17.15
CA LEU A 270 -3.46 -13.15 -16.96
C LEU A 270 -2.40 -12.38 -17.74
N ASP A 271 -1.57 -11.60 -17.03
CA ASP A 271 -0.51 -10.78 -17.63
C ASP A 271 0.90 -11.25 -17.26
N ARG A 272 1.04 -12.00 -16.15
CA ARG A 272 2.36 -12.30 -15.54
C ARG A 272 3.00 -13.58 -16.01
N TYR A 273 2.21 -14.51 -16.49
CA TYR A 273 2.65 -15.86 -16.88
C TYR A 273 2.16 -16.15 -18.28
N GLU A 274 2.87 -17.02 -19.00
CA GLU A 274 2.45 -17.49 -20.31
C GLU A 274 1.16 -18.28 -20.21
N ASN A 275 1.04 -19.14 -19.19
CA ASN A 275 -0.14 -19.92 -18.88
C ASN A 275 -0.21 -20.26 -17.37
N GLY A 276 -1.30 -20.87 -16.96
CA GLY A 276 -1.50 -21.39 -15.62
C GLY A 276 -2.78 -22.17 -15.50
N VAL A 277 -3.08 -22.71 -14.33
CA VAL A 277 -4.28 -23.51 -14.10
C VAL A 277 -5.17 -22.88 -13.03
N LEU A 278 -6.48 -22.92 -13.27
CA LEU A 278 -7.52 -22.40 -12.38
C LEU A 278 -8.53 -23.50 -12.05
N SER A 279 -8.98 -23.54 -10.80
CA SER A 279 -10.09 -24.40 -10.39
C SER A 279 -11.33 -24.14 -11.26
N THR A 280 -12.15 -25.16 -11.46
CA THR A 280 -13.42 -25.06 -12.20
C THR A 280 -14.47 -24.17 -11.55
N LEU A 281 -14.20 -23.66 -10.35
CA LEU A 281 -15.02 -22.62 -9.69
C LEU A 281 -14.89 -21.26 -10.35
N TYR A 282 -13.82 -21.01 -11.10
CA TYR A 282 -13.62 -19.79 -11.87
C TYR A 282 -14.43 -19.80 -13.16
N ILE A 283 -14.80 -18.63 -13.65
CA ILE A 283 -15.29 -18.45 -15.03
C ILE A 283 -14.13 -17.85 -15.82
N VAL A 284 -13.62 -18.61 -16.81
CA VAL A 284 -12.50 -18.17 -17.66
C VAL A 284 -13.03 -17.76 -19.02
N PHE A 285 -12.52 -16.67 -19.58
CA PHE A 285 -12.97 -16.15 -20.87
C PHE A 285 -11.86 -15.40 -21.61
N GLY A 286 -11.96 -15.38 -22.93
CA GLY A 286 -11.06 -14.65 -23.82
C GLY A 286 -11.84 -13.74 -24.76
N ILE A 287 -11.23 -12.67 -25.25
CA ILE A 287 -11.83 -11.73 -26.20
C ILE A 287 -12.04 -12.42 -27.55
N LYS A 288 -13.17 -12.14 -28.19
CA LYS A 288 -13.46 -12.61 -29.56
C LYS A 288 -12.61 -11.84 -30.58
N GLU A 289 -12.28 -12.50 -31.69
CA GLU A 289 -11.53 -11.91 -32.81
C GLU A 289 -12.38 -10.95 -33.69
N ASN A 290 -13.43 -10.36 -33.12
CA ASN A 290 -14.34 -9.46 -33.82
C ASN A 290 -14.00 -7.98 -33.67
N ASN A 291 -12.93 -7.64 -32.96
CA ASN A 291 -12.46 -6.27 -32.68
C ASN A 291 -13.49 -5.33 -32.06
N LEU A 292 -14.49 -5.85 -31.36
CA LEU A 292 -15.50 -5.03 -30.69
C LEU A 292 -15.04 -4.46 -29.36
N VAL A 293 -14.06 -5.11 -28.70
CA VAL A 293 -13.54 -4.66 -27.41
C VAL A 293 -12.03 -4.79 -27.34
N ASP A 294 -11.38 -3.76 -26.80
CA ASP A 294 -9.95 -3.75 -26.49
C ASP A 294 -9.67 -4.41 -25.13
N SER A 295 -8.60 -5.19 -25.05
CA SER A 295 -8.23 -5.95 -23.86
C SER A 295 -7.86 -5.06 -22.67
N ASP A 296 -7.09 -3.98 -22.90
CA ASP A 296 -6.66 -3.06 -21.84
C ASP A 296 -7.82 -2.19 -21.36
N PHE A 297 -8.75 -1.85 -22.28
CA PHE A 297 -10.01 -1.21 -21.91
C PHE A 297 -10.81 -2.12 -20.96
N LEU A 298 -10.94 -3.41 -21.27
CA LEU A 298 -11.68 -4.35 -20.44
C LEU A 298 -11.05 -4.53 -19.05
N VAL A 299 -9.72 -4.55 -18.96
CA VAL A 299 -8.99 -4.51 -17.66
C VAL A 299 -9.35 -3.25 -16.87
N SER A 300 -9.41 -2.10 -17.56
CA SER A 300 -9.77 -0.81 -16.95
C SER A 300 -11.22 -0.79 -16.50
N TYR A 301 -12.15 -1.31 -17.31
CA TYR A 301 -13.56 -1.43 -16.97
C TYR A 301 -13.77 -2.27 -15.70
N TYR A 302 -13.14 -3.44 -15.60
CA TYR A 302 -13.20 -4.31 -14.42
C TYR A 302 -12.42 -3.78 -13.21
N SER A 303 -11.70 -2.69 -13.37
CA SER A 303 -11.11 -1.94 -12.25
C SER A 303 -12.08 -0.90 -11.66
N THR A 304 -13.24 -0.67 -12.31
CA THR A 304 -14.36 0.14 -11.80
C THR A 304 -15.30 -0.72 -10.95
N ASN A 305 -16.34 -0.11 -10.40
CA ASN A 305 -17.46 -0.81 -9.75
C ASN A 305 -18.71 -0.93 -10.64
N LEU A 306 -18.65 -0.52 -11.89
CA LEU A 306 -19.81 -0.47 -12.80
C LEU A 306 -20.40 -1.86 -13.07
N TRP A 307 -19.56 -2.88 -13.17
CA TRP A 307 -19.96 -4.27 -13.38
C TRP A 307 -20.62 -4.93 -12.15
N HIS A 308 -20.46 -4.33 -10.95
CA HIS A 308 -21.02 -4.88 -9.71
C HIS A 308 -22.54 -5.00 -9.77
N LYS A 309 -23.22 -4.02 -10.38
CA LYS A 309 -24.69 -4.03 -10.52
C LYS A 309 -25.15 -5.27 -11.31
N GLY A 310 -24.55 -5.54 -12.46
CA GLY A 310 -24.88 -6.72 -13.27
C GLY A 310 -24.65 -8.03 -12.52
N ILE A 311 -23.56 -8.13 -11.72
CA ILE A 311 -23.31 -9.30 -10.88
C ILE A 311 -24.38 -9.42 -9.77
N HIS A 312 -24.76 -8.31 -9.15
CA HIS A 312 -25.79 -8.31 -8.11
C HIS A 312 -27.14 -8.82 -8.64
N GLU A 313 -27.52 -8.41 -9.84
CA GLU A 313 -28.79 -8.78 -10.47
C GLU A 313 -28.87 -10.28 -10.84
N ILE A 314 -27.74 -10.91 -11.17
CA ILE A 314 -27.66 -12.34 -11.53
C ILE A 314 -27.28 -13.26 -10.37
N ALA A 315 -26.85 -12.70 -9.22
CA ALA A 315 -26.54 -13.47 -8.03
C ALA A 315 -27.87 -13.95 -7.41
N ALA A 316 -28.11 -15.27 -7.39
CA ALA A 316 -29.31 -15.84 -6.82
C ALA A 316 -29.45 -15.48 -5.34
N GLU A 317 -30.65 -15.03 -4.94
CA GLU A 317 -30.97 -14.74 -3.53
C GLU A 317 -30.74 -15.99 -2.66
N GLY A 318 -30.12 -15.79 -1.49
CA GLY A 318 -29.91 -16.84 -0.47
C GLY A 318 -28.68 -17.72 -0.63
N ALA A 319 -27.89 -17.58 -1.67
CA ALA A 319 -26.78 -18.49 -1.95
C ALA A 319 -25.41 -17.91 -1.66
N ARG A 320 -25.15 -17.48 -0.44
CA ARG A 320 -23.78 -17.30 0.09
C ARG A 320 -23.36 -18.57 0.85
N ASN A 321 -23.14 -19.66 0.14
CA ASN A 321 -22.48 -20.80 0.75
C ASN A 321 -21.00 -20.51 0.88
N HIS A 322 -20.52 -20.32 2.11
CA HIS A 322 -19.10 -20.16 2.45
C HIS A 322 -18.36 -19.01 1.74
N GLY A 323 -19.04 -17.87 1.47
CA GLY A 323 -18.39 -16.73 0.82
C GLY A 323 -18.20 -16.86 -0.71
N LEU A 324 -18.90 -17.79 -1.35
CA LEU A 324 -18.90 -17.98 -2.80
C LEU A 324 -20.25 -17.53 -3.40
N LEU A 325 -20.22 -16.65 -4.41
CA LEU A 325 -21.45 -16.24 -5.13
C LEU A 325 -21.94 -17.39 -6.01
N ASN A 326 -23.25 -17.65 -5.96
CA ASN A 326 -23.89 -18.63 -6.84
C ASN A 326 -24.29 -17.95 -8.17
N ILE A 327 -23.38 -17.98 -9.13
CA ILE A 327 -23.55 -17.40 -10.45
C ILE A 327 -23.32 -18.47 -11.50
N ALA A 328 -24.35 -18.74 -12.29
CA ALA A 328 -24.23 -19.60 -13.46
C ALA A 328 -23.38 -18.92 -14.54
N PRO A 329 -22.44 -19.62 -15.20
CA PRO A 329 -21.65 -19.02 -16.27
C PRO A 329 -22.51 -18.39 -17.38
N ALA A 330 -23.62 -19.02 -17.76
CA ALA A 330 -24.53 -18.47 -18.79
C ALA A 330 -25.03 -17.06 -18.41
N ASN A 331 -25.47 -16.88 -17.15
CA ASN A 331 -25.96 -15.58 -16.68
C ASN A 331 -24.83 -14.53 -16.62
N PHE A 332 -23.58 -14.96 -16.30
CA PHE A 332 -22.44 -14.05 -16.30
C PHE A 332 -22.19 -13.43 -17.67
N PHE A 333 -22.34 -14.20 -18.76
CA PHE A 333 -22.16 -13.70 -20.11
C PHE A 333 -23.35 -12.86 -20.64
N GLU A 334 -24.49 -12.87 -19.95
CA GLU A 334 -25.62 -11.96 -20.21
C GLU A 334 -25.47 -10.58 -19.54
N THR A 335 -24.46 -10.40 -18.66
CA THR A 335 -24.20 -9.08 -18.05
C THR A 335 -23.83 -8.05 -19.11
N GLU A 336 -24.25 -6.82 -18.88
CA GLU A 336 -24.10 -5.74 -19.85
C GLU A 336 -23.00 -4.77 -19.45
N LEU A 337 -22.23 -4.33 -20.45
CA LEU A 337 -21.16 -3.35 -20.31
C LEU A 337 -21.48 -2.13 -21.18
N MET A 338 -21.19 -0.93 -20.65
CA MET A 338 -21.20 0.31 -21.42
C MET A 338 -19.82 0.53 -22.00
N ILE A 339 -19.67 0.51 -23.32
CA ILE A 339 -18.37 0.60 -24.02
C ILE A 339 -18.38 1.68 -25.11
N PRO A 340 -17.26 2.35 -25.41
CA PRO A 340 -17.14 3.19 -26.58
C PRO A 340 -17.38 2.39 -27.86
N GLN A 341 -18.10 2.96 -28.81
CA GLN A 341 -18.27 2.36 -30.13
C GLN A 341 -16.95 2.37 -30.94
N ASP A 342 -16.11 3.38 -30.70
CA ASP A 342 -14.81 3.51 -31.37
C ASP A 342 -13.73 2.75 -30.61
N ILE A 343 -13.15 1.75 -31.27
CA ILE A 343 -12.07 0.92 -30.71
C ILE A 343 -10.80 1.74 -30.37
N GLU A 344 -10.55 2.83 -31.08
CA GLU A 344 -9.40 3.71 -30.79
C GLU A 344 -9.61 4.50 -29.50
N GLU A 345 -10.86 4.84 -29.15
CA GLU A 345 -11.17 5.40 -27.83
C GLU A 345 -10.89 4.38 -26.72
N GLN A 346 -11.34 3.14 -26.92
CA GLN A 346 -11.10 2.05 -25.98
C GLN A 346 -9.58 1.86 -25.73
N LYS A 347 -8.80 1.77 -26.83
CA LYS A 347 -7.33 1.65 -26.74
C LYS A 347 -6.68 2.82 -26.01
N LYS A 348 -7.13 4.06 -26.24
CA LYS A 348 -6.59 5.23 -25.52
C LYS A 348 -6.90 5.16 -24.03
N ILE A 349 -8.12 4.75 -23.64
CA ILE A 349 -8.51 4.57 -22.25
C ILE A 349 -7.66 3.46 -21.61
N GLY A 350 -7.58 2.30 -22.25
CA GLY A 350 -6.79 1.16 -21.77
C GLY A 350 -5.34 1.54 -21.52
N LYS A 351 -4.66 2.12 -22.52
CA LYS A 351 -3.27 2.58 -22.41
C LYS A 351 -3.05 3.63 -21.33
N TYR A 352 -4.01 4.52 -21.13
CA TYR A 352 -3.92 5.53 -20.07
C TYR A 352 -3.87 4.88 -18.69
N PHE A 353 -4.79 3.96 -18.40
CA PHE A 353 -4.82 3.26 -17.12
C PHE A 353 -3.67 2.29 -16.94
N ASP A 354 -3.25 1.60 -17.98
CA ASP A 354 -2.04 0.75 -17.96
C ASP A 354 -0.79 1.59 -17.61
N SER A 355 -0.64 2.78 -18.20
CA SER A 355 0.44 3.71 -17.86
C SER A 355 0.42 4.13 -16.39
N LEU A 356 -0.76 4.36 -15.80
CA LEU A 356 -0.88 4.67 -14.38
C LEU A 356 -0.51 3.46 -13.50
N ASP A 357 -0.91 2.25 -13.88
CA ASP A 357 -0.54 1.03 -13.15
C ASP A 357 0.96 0.75 -13.23
N HIS A 358 1.56 0.98 -14.38
CA HIS A 358 3.01 0.89 -14.56
C HIS A 358 3.75 1.88 -13.64
N LEU A 359 3.32 3.15 -13.57
CA LEU A 359 3.91 4.16 -12.69
C LEU A 359 3.75 3.79 -11.20
N ILE A 360 2.59 3.29 -10.78
CA ILE A 360 2.37 2.83 -9.40
C ILE A 360 3.35 1.71 -9.07
N THR A 361 3.45 0.71 -9.95
CA THR A 361 4.35 -0.44 -9.77
C THR A 361 5.82 -0.02 -9.73
N LEU A 362 6.23 0.87 -10.64
CA LEU A 362 7.59 1.40 -10.70
C LEU A 362 7.98 2.13 -9.40
N HIS A 363 7.11 3.03 -8.92
CA HIS A 363 7.38 3.77 -7.69
C HIS A 363 7.38 2.87 -6.46
N GLN A 364 6.48 1.88 -6.40
CA GLN A 364 6.47 0.90 -5.31
C GLN A 364 7.77 0.08 -5.29
N ARG A 365 8.16 -0.49 -6.44
CA ARG A 365 9.40 -1.27 -6.57
C ARG A 365 10.62 -0.44 -6.19
N LYS A 366 10.70 0.81 -6.66
CA LYS A 366 11.82 1.69 -6.31
C LYS A 366 11.89 2.01 -4.83
N CYS A 367 10.74 2.21 -4.19
CA CYS A 367 10.66 2.40 -2.75
C CYS A 367 11.19 1.18 -1.97
N ASP A 368 10.81 -0.04 -2.41
CA ASP A 368 11.22 -1.28 -1.76
C ASP A 368 12.72 -1.57 -1.97
N GLU A 369 13.26 -1.28 -3.16
CA GLU A 369 14.69 -1.35 -3.45
C GLU A 369 15.50 -0.40 -2.55
N LEU A 370 15.06 0.86 -2.43
CA LEU A 370 15.71 1.86 -1.59
C LEU A 370 15.67 1.48 -0.10
N LYS A 371 14.56 0.93 0.38
CA LYS A 371 14.45 0.41 1.76
C LYS A 371 15.41 -0.75 2.02
N LYS A 372 15.53 -1.70 1.07
CA LYS A 372 16.48 -2.82 1.16
C LYS A 372 17.92 -2.33 1.17
N MET A 373 18.24 -1.40 0.26
CA MET A 373 19.56 -0.77 0.18
C MET A 373 19.89 -0.03 1.49
N LYS A 374 18.95 0.77 2.01
CA LYS A 374 19.14 1.46 3.30
C LYS A 374 19.43 0.48 4.43
N LYS A 375 18.65 -0.60 4.52
CA LYS A 375 18.86 -1.64 5.55
C LYS A 375 20.25 -2.26 5.45
N TYR A 376 20.68 -2.62 4.24
CA TYR A 376 22.03 -3.17 4.00
C TYR A 376 23.13 -2.19 4.40
N MET A 377 23.02 -0.93 3.99
CA MET A 377 24.03 0.10 4.31
C MET A 377 24.08 0.43 5.80
N LEU A 378 22.92 0.46 6.49
CA LEU A 378 22.87 0.62 7.96
C LEU A 378 23.63 -0.51 8.68
N GLN A 379 23.62 -1.72 8.17
CA GLN A 379 24.34 -2.85 8.77
C GLN A 379 25.85 -2.79 8.52
N ASN A 380 26.30 -2.17 7.43
CA ASN A 380 27.70 -2.24 7.00
C ASN A 380 28.49 -0.93 7.12
N MET A 381 27.84 0.24 7.27
CA MET A 381 28.55 1.54 7.36
C MET A 381 28.82 1.99 8.80
N PHE A 382 28.22 1.35 9.78
CA PHE A 382 28.49 1.62 11.20
C PHE A 382 29.25 0.42 11.78
N ILE A 383 30.54 0.60 12.00
CA ILE A 383 31.46 -0.40 12.53
C ILE A 383 31.42 -0.38 14.05
#